data_9cb94242b21ab1903e62b30ed112a808
#
_entry.id   9cb94242b21ab1903e62b30ed112a808
#
_cell.length_a   1.000
_cell.length_b   1.000
_cell.length_c   1.000
_cell.angle_alpha   90.00
_cell.angle_beta   90.00
_cell.angle_gamma   90.00
#
_symmetry.space_group_name_H-M   'P 1'
#
loop_
_entity.id
_entity.type
_entity.pdbx_description
1 polymer ?
#
loop_
_entity_poly.entity_id
_entity_poly.type
_entity_poly.pdbx_seq_one_letter_code
_entity_poly.pdbx_strand_id
1 'polypeptide(L)'
;MSAMERRGRPEPQQSEFDERVVFVNRCAKVVKGGRRFSFSAVVVVGDREGRVGYGFGKANEVSEAIRKGGDAAKRGMSRVKMAGRTIPHEVVGVYDGGRVLLKPAPDGSGVIAGGGMRPVLEAAGVRDVVGKSLGSKNRLNVVKATLAALDQLRTSEEIAAARA
;
A
#
# COMPACT_ATOMS: atom_id res chain seq x y z
N MET A 1 43.45 17.21 28.70
CA MET A 1 43.43 16.77 27.31
C MET A 1 42.08 16.21 26.97
N SER A 2 41.42 16.88 26.11
CA SER A 2 40.00 16.77 25.84
C SER A 2 39.63 15.48 25.07
N ALA A 3 38.80 14.65 25.67
CA ALA A 3 38.14 13.54 24.96
C ALA A 3 37.02 14.14 24.09
N MET A 4 37.25 14.13 22.79
CA MET A 4 36.19 14.46 21.80
C MET A 4 35.10 13.40 21.90
N GLU A 5 33.98 13.81 22.47
CA GLU A 5 32.70 13.13 22.46
C GLU A 5 32.27 12.89 21.02
N ARG A 6 32.40 11.67 20.54
CA ARG A 6 31.79 11.22 19.29
C ARG A 6 30.28 11.22 19.51
N ARG A 7 29.64 12.30 19.10
CA ARG A 7 28.18 12.32 18.98
C ARG A 7 27.78 11.16 18.06
N GLY A 8 27.22 10.12 18.67
CA GLY A 8 26.64 8.99 17.97
C GLY A 8 25.64 9.51 16.93
N ARG A 9 25.80 9.04 15.70
CA ARG A 9 24.72 9.19 14.72
C ARG A 9 23.45 8.61 15.36
N PRO A 10 22.31 9.32 15.30
CA PRO A 10 21.05 8.73 15.72
C PRO A 10 20.87 7.46 14.87
N GLU A 11 20.74 6.32 15.52
CA GLU A 11 20.34 5.09 14.86
C GLU A 11 19.03 5.37 14.13
N PRO A 12 18.86 4.92 12.88
CA PRO A 12 17.58 5.05 12.19
C PRO A 12 16.55 4.33 13.06
N GLN A 13 15.63 5.10 13.62
CA GLN A 13 14.46 4.56 14.30
C GLN A 13 13.84 3.59 13.30
N GLN A 14 13.88 2.29 13.61
CA GLN A 14 13.15 1.30 12.84
C GLN A 14 11.70 1.75 12.87
N SER A 15 11.23 2.27 11.74
CA SER A 15 9.85 2.65 11.60
C SER A 15 9.03 1.37 11.80
N GLU A 16 8.09 1.38 12.74
CA GLU A 16 7.15 0.27 12.98
C GLU A 16 6.38 -0.12 11.72
N PHE A 17 6.50 0.67 10.67
CA PHE A 17 5.75 0.56 9.43
C PHE A 17 6.67 0.29 8.25
N ASP A 18 6.27 -0.66 7.41
CA ASP A 18 6.86 -0.92 6.11
C ASP A 18 6.29 0.09 5.10
N GLU A 19 7.14 0.97 4.60
CA GLU A 19 6.77 1.97 3.60
C GLU A 19 7.25 1.53 2.23
N ARG A 20 6.33 1.49 1.25
CA ARG A 20 6.65 1.10 -0.12
C ARG A 20 6.13 2.13 -1.11
N VAL A 21 7.01 2.59 -1.96
CA VAL A 21 6.65 3.46 -3.08
C VAL A 21 6.14 2.61 -4.23
N VAL A 22 4.87 2.80 -4.61
CA VAL A 22 4.26 2.06 -5.73
C VAL A 22 4.75 2.62 -7.05
N PHE A 23 4.65 3.93 -7.21
CA PHE A 23 5.20 4.63 -8.37
C PHE A 23 5.40 6.12 -8.08
N VAL A 24 6.25 6.74 -8.89
CA VAL A 24 6.50 8.19 -8.91
C VAL A 24 6.31 8.69 -10.32
N ASN A 25 5.51 9.73 -10.48
CA ASN A 25 5.32 10.42 -11.75
C ASN A 25 5.90 11.83 -11.70
N ARG A 26 6.49 12.26 -12.81
CA ARG A 26 6.88 13.64 -13.02
C ARG A 26 5.77 14.36 -13.76
N CYS A 27 5.28 15.46 -13.20
CA CYS A 27 4.29 16.33 -13.80
C CYS A 27 4.97 17.61 -14.28
N ALA A 28 4.56 18.12 -15.43
CA ALA A 28 5.08 19.37 -15.96
C ALA A 28 3.93 20.36 -16.20
N LYS A 29 4.09 21.58 -15.74
CA LYS A 29 3.24 22.71 -16.10
C LYS A 29 3.98 23.56 -17.13
N VAL A 30 3.46 23.68 -18.33
CA VAL A 30 4.01 24.54 -19.36
C VAL A 30 3.63 25.98 -19.05
N VAL A 31 4.64 26.82 -18.91
CA VAL A 31 4.49 28.26 -18.64
C VAL A 31 5.25 29.06 -19.70
N LYS A 32 5.00 30.36 -19.78
CA LYS A 32 5.78 31.26 -20.63
C LYS A 32 7.25 31.25 -20.18
N GLY A 33 8.15 30.86 -21.06
CA GLY A 33 9.58 30.77 -20.81
C GLY A 33 10.09 29.38 -20.39
N GLY A 34 9.23 28.34 -20.29
CA GLY A 34 9.68 26.97 -19.98
C GLY A 34 8.63 26.08 -19.37
N ARG A 35 9.09 25.13 -18.55
CA ARG A 35 8.24 24.14 -17.86
C ARG A 35 8.56 24.15 -16.38
N ARG A 36 7.52 24.09 -15.54
CA ARG A 36 7.66 23.85 -14.10
C ARG A 36 7.37 22.40 -13.81
N PHE A 37 8.34 21.71 -13.22
CA PHE A 37 8.21 20.29 -12.86
C PHE A 37 7.75 20.14 -11.42
N SER A 38 6.92 19.16 -11.19
CA SER A 38 6.58 18.61 -9.88
C SER A 38 6.48 17.11 -9.95
N PHE A 39 6.57 16.46 -8.79
CA PHE A 39 6.52 15.00 -8.69
C PHE A 39 5.30 14.60 -7.87
N SER A 40 4.68 13.49 -8.27
CA SER A 40 3.65 12.83 -7.50
C SER A 40 4.08 11.41 -7.18
N ALA A 41 3.85 11.00 -5.95
CA ALA A 41 4.17 9.66 -5.49
C ALA A 41 2.94 9.00 -4.87
N VAL A 42 2.77 7.71 -5.12
CA VAL A 42 1.83 6.86 -4.40
C VAL A 42 2.63 5.95 -3.49
N VAL A 43 2.35 6.03 -2.21
CA VAL A 43 3.04 5.29 -1.16
C VAL A 43 2.04 4.42 -0.42
N VAL A 44 2.42 3.19 -0.15
CA VAL A 44 1.68 2.25 0.69
C VAL A 44 2.46 2.04 1.97
N VAL A 45 1.76 2.08 3.08
CA VAL A 45 2.32 1.88 4.42
C VAL A 45 1.53 0.79 5.13
N GLY A 46 2.20 -0.12 5.78
CA GLY A 46 1.59 -1.18 6.57
C GLY A 46 2.50 -1.65 7.70
N ASP A 47 1.92 -2.31 8.68
CA ASP A 47 2.63 -2.89 9.83
C ASP A 47 2.96 -4.38 9.66
N ARG A 48 2.57 -4.98 8.55
CA ARG A 48 2.63 -6.43 8.29
C ARG A 48 1.84 -7.29 9.27
N GLU A 49 1.00 -6.69 10.07
CA GLU A 49 0.16 -7.34 11.08
C GLU A 49 -1.35 -7.13 10.84
N GLY A 50 -1.70 -6.77 9.62
CA GLY A 50 -3.09 -6.59 9.20
C GLY A 50 -3.55 -5.14 9.08
N ARG A 51 -2.67 -4.15 9.24
CA ARG A 51 -3.01 -2.75 8.94
C ARG A 51 -2.27 -2.26 7.71
N VAL A 52 -2.98 -1.61 6.82
CA VAL A 52 -2.42 -1.04 5.60
C VAL A 52 -3.16 0.22 5.20
N GLY A 53 -2.44 1.16 4.63
CA GLY A 53 -2.98 2.38 4.09
C GLY A 53 -2.22 2.82 2.85
N TYR A 54 -2.80 3.69 2.07
CA TYR A 54 -2.13 4.33 0.95
C TYR A 54 -2.18 5.84 1.10
N GLY A 55 -1.21 6.50 0.50
CA GLY A 55 -1.17 7.95 0.45
C GLY A 55 -0.68 8.44 -0.90
N PHE A 56 -1.21 9.56 -1.31
CA PHE A 56 -0.78 10.31 -2.48
C PHE A 56 -0.08 11.58 -2.03
N GLY A 57 1.16 11.75 -2.45
CA GLY A 57 1.94 12.96 -2.18
C GLY A 57 2.34 13.67 -3.46
N LYS A 58 2.28 14.98 -3.45
CA LYS A 58 2.74 15.84 -4.54
C LYS A 58 3.65 16.94 -4.00
N ALA A 59 4.80 17.10 -4.61
CA ALA A 59 5.79 18.12 -4.23
C ALA A 59 6.71 18.45 -5.42
N ASN A 60 7.53 19.48 -5.25
CA ASN A 60 8.55 19.84 -6.25
C ASN A 60 9.74 18.89 -6.26
N GLU A 61 9.95 18.16 -5.17
CA GLU A 61 11.00 17.16 -5.02
C GLU A 61 10.41 15.76 -4.74
N VAL A 62 11.08 14.72 -5.24
CA VAL A 62 10.64 13.33 -5.07
C VAL A 62 10.61 12.93 -3.59
N SER A 63 11.65 13.28 -2.83
CA SER A 63 11.76 12.97 -1.39
C SER A 63 10.60 13.54 -0.58
N GLU A 64 10.22 14.79 -0.85
CA GLU A 64 9.07 15.43 -0.20
C GLU A 64 7.73 14.82 -0.63
N ALA A 65 7.60 14.46 -1.92
CA ALA A 65 6.39 13.79 -2.41
C ALA A 65 6.19 12.44 -1.71
N ILE A 66 7.25 11.66 -1.56
CA ILE A 66 7.23 10.37 -0.84
C ILE A 66 6.90 10.58 0.63
N ARG A 67 7.53 11.54 1.30
CA ARG A 67 7.24 11.86 2.71
C ARG A 67 5.77 12.23 2.93
N LYS A 68 5.23 13.13 2.11
CA LYS A 68 3.81 13.53 2.17
C LYS A 68 2.87 12.35 1.91
N GLY A 69 3.22 11.50 0.95
CA GLY A 69 2.47 10.27 0.67
C GLY A 69 2.49 9.29 1.84
N GLY A 70 3.64 9.09 2.48
CA GLY A 70 3.79 8.26 3.67
C GLY A 70 2.97 8.77 4.86
N ASP A 71 3.02 10.07 5.15
CA ASP A 71 2.23 10.69 6.21
C ASP A 71 0.71 10.56 5.96
N ALA A 72 0.29 10.73 4.72
CA ALA A 72 -1.11 10.53 4.33
C ALA A 72 -1.53 9.05 4.47
N ALA A 73 -0.66 8.12 4.08
CA ALA A 73 -0.91 6.69 4.22
C ALA A 73 -1.05 6.25 5.68
N LYS A 74 -0.18 6.75 6.57
CA LYS A 74 -0.24 6.46 8.01
C LYS A 74 -1.57 6.92 8.64
N ARG A 75 -2.09 8.07 8.23
CA ARG A 75 -3.38 8.57 8.72
C ARG A 75 -4.58 7.80 8.22
N GLY A 76 -4.47 7.20 7.04
CA GLY A 76 -5.55 6.47 6.38
C GLY A 76 -5.44 4.94 6.49
N MET A 77 -4.74 4.41 7.48
CA MET A 77 -4.60 2.97 7.66
C MET A 77 -5.92 2.32 8.09
N SER A 78 -6.26 1.23 7.42
CA SER A 78 -7.40 0.36 7.77
C SER A 78 -6.92 -1.02 8.17
N ARG A 79 -7.74 -1.74 8.93
CA ARG A 79 -7.45 -3.11 9.35
C ARG A 79 -8.00 -4.11 8.34
N VAL A 80 -7.16 -5.03 7.93
CA VAL A 80 -7.49 -6.13 7.02
C VAL A 80 -7.79 -7.39 7.81
N LYS A 81 -8.87 -8.07 7.45
CA LYS A 81 -9.23 -9.37 8.03
C LYS A 81 -8.49 -10.49 7.31
N MET A 82 -7.68 -11.20 8.04
CA MET A 82 -6.87 -12.31 7.50
C MET A 82 -7.29 -13.64 8.12
N ALA A 83 -7.08 -14.72 7.37
CA ALA A 83 -7.21 -16.09 7.85
C ALA A 83 -5.82 -16.73 7.93
N GLY A 84 -5.13 -16.55 9.06
CA GLY A 84 -3.75 -17.00 9.21
C GLY A 84 -2.80 -16.25 8.28
N ARG A 85 -2.24 -16.94 7.28
CA ARG A 85 -1.29 -16.38 6.31
C ARG A 85 -1.93 -15.86 5.03
N THR A 86 -3.21 -16.10 4.83
CA THR A 86 -3.96 -15.79 3.62
C THR A 86 -5.22 -14.99 3.91
N ILE A 87 -6.00 -14.69 2.89
CA ILE A 87 -7.31 -14.05 3.02
C ILE A 87 -8.40 -15.09 3.26
N PRO A 88 -9.53 -14.75 3.94
CA PRO A 88 -10.57 -15.71 4.28
C PRO A 88 -11.30 -16.31 3.08
N HIS A 89 -11.52 -15.53 2.03
CA HIS A 89 -12.28 -15.96 0.86
C HIS A 89 -11.89 -15.15 -0.39
N GLU A 90 -12.35 -15.60 -1.54
CA GLU A 90 -12.24 -14.88 -2.80
C GLU A 90 -13.03 -13.57 -2.75
N VAL A 91 -12.46 -12.51 -3.28
CA VAL A 91 -13.09 -11.19 -3.32
C VAL A 91 -12.71 -10.44 -4.59
N VAL A 92 -13.63 -9.64 -5.08
CA VAL A 92 -13.42 -8.69 -6.17
C VAL A 92 -13.58 -7.28 -5.65
N GLY A 93 -12.53 -6.48 -5.75
CA GLY A 93 -12.56 -5.06 -5.43
C GLY A 93 -12.68 -4.22 -6.70
N VAL A 94 -13.52 -3.21 -6.64
CA VAL A 94 -13.70 -2.25 -7.75
C VAL A 94 -13.52 -0.85 -7.21
N TYR A 95 -12.71 -0.07 -7.89
CA TYR A 95 -12.59 1.35 -7.66
C TYR A 95 -12.39 2.06 -8.99
N ASP A 96 -13.33 2.92 -9.34
CA ASP A 96 -13.35 3.60 -10.63
C ASP A 96 -13.19 2.58 -11.79
N GLY A 97 -12.28 2.75 -12.72
CA GLY A 97 -11.96 1.77 -13.76
C GLY A 97 -11.09 0.58 -13.30
N GLY A 98 -10.62 0.57 -12.06
CA GLY A 98 -9.81 -0.51 -11.50
C GLY A 98 -10.66 -1.68 -11.00
N ARG A 99 -10.31 -2.90 -11.38
CA ARG A 99 -10.95 -4.12 -10.92
C ARG A 99 -9.89 -5.16 -10.54
N VAL A 100 -9.95 -5.64 -9.32
CA VAL A 100 -8.96 -6.56 -8.75
C VAL A 100 -9.67 -7.80 -8.21
N LEU A 101 -9.18 -8.95 -8.61
CA LEU A 101 -9.59 -10.24 -8.07
C LEU A 101 -8.51 -10.74 -7.12
N LEU A 102 -8.90 -11.11 -5.91
CA LEU A 102 -8.02 -11.75 -4.92
C LEU A 102 -8.59 -13.12 -4.55
N LYS A 103 -7.73 -14.12 -4.55
CA LYS A 103 -8.05 -15.49 -4.15
C LYS A 103 -7.11 -15.96 -3.04
N PRO A 104 -7.60 -16.68 -2.02
CA PRO A 104 -6.72 -17.33 -1.07
C PRO A 104 -5.86 -18.37 -1.76
N ALA A 105 -4.67 -18.58 -1.24
CA ALA A 105 -3.71 -19.56 -1.74
C ALA A 105 -3.24 -20.49 -0.62
N PRO A 106 -2.81 -21.72 -0.93
CA PRO A 106 -2.24 -22.63 0.05
C PRO A 106 -0.92 -22.09 0.61
N ASP A 107 -0.55 -22.53 1.79
CA ASP A 107 0.69 -22.14 2.45
C ASP A 107 1.91 -22.43 1.56
N GLY A 108 2.82 -21.47 1.51
CA GLY A 108 4.02 -21.54 0.70
C GLY A 108 3.90 -21.02 -0.73
N SER A 109 2.71 -20.62 -1.17
CA SER A 109 2.50 -20.05 -2.52
C SER A 109 3.12 -18.66 -2.69
N GLY A 110 3.23 -17.88 -1.61
CA GLY A 110 3.69 -16.51 -1.63
C GLY A 110 2.67 -15.54 -2.23
N VAL A 111 3.07 -14.29 -2.41
CA VAL A 111 2.24 -13.25 -3.01
C VAL A 111 2.42 -13.27 -4.52
N ILE A 112 1.39 -13.73 -5.22
CA ILE A 112 1.34 -13.78 -6.69
C ILE A 112 0.38 -12.68 -7.15
N ALA A 113 0.91 -11.48 -7.36
CA ALA A 113 0.10 -10.32 -7.71
C ALA A 113 0.90 -9.32 -8.56
N GLY A 114 0.20 -8.52 -9.33
CA GLY A 114 0.79 -7.46 -10.14
C GLY A 114 1.33 -6.28 -9.33
N GLY A 115 2.07 -5.40 -9.99
CA GLY A 115 2.85 -4.34 -9.35
C GLY A 115 2.07 -3.31 -8.54
N GLY A 116 0.78 -3.12 -8.79
CA GLY A 116 -0.07 -2.22 -7.98
C GLY A 116 -0.67 -2.90 -6.74
N MET A 117 -0.91 -4.21 -6.82
CA MET A 117 -1.49 -5.00 -5.72
C MET A 117 -0.44 -5.51 -4.74
N ARG A 118 0.69 -5.96 -5.24
CA ARG A 118 1.73 -6.61 -4.44
C ARG A 118 2.22 -5.78 -3.26
N PRO A 119 2.54 -4.48 -3.41
CA PRO A 119 2.95 -3.65 -2.28
C PRO A 119 1.89 -3.56 -1.19
N VAL A 120 0.61 -3.50 -1.56
CA VAL A 120 -0.51 -3.44 -0.60
C VAL A 120 -0.62 -4.73 0.19
N LEU A 121 -0.59 -5.87 -0.48
CA LEU A 121 -0.73 -7.19 0.15
C LEU A 121 0.45 -7.50 1.06
N GLU A 122 1.66 -7.22 0.64
CA GLU A 122 2.86 -7.42 1.45
C GLU A 122 2.90 -6.48 2.67
N ALA A 123 2.52 -5.20 2.50
CA ALA A 123 2.44 -4.25 3.61
C ALA A 123 1.35 -4.62 4.62
N ALA A 124 0.25 -5.21 4.17
CA ALA A 124 -0.80 -5.75 5.04
C ALA A 124 -0.37 -6.99 5.82
N GLY A 125 0.69 -7.68 5.39
CA GLY A 125 1.19 -8.90 6.02
C GLY A 125 0.57 -10.18 5.46
N VAL A 126 -0.16 -10.12 4.35
CA VAL A 126 -0.64 -11.31 3.64
C VAL A 126 0.54 -12.00 2.99
N ARG A 127 0.71 -13.28 3.26
CA ARG A 127 1.86 -14.06 2.79
C ARG A 127 1.54 -14.96 1.60
N ASP A 128 0.33 -15.48 1.54
CA ASP A 128 -0.10 -16.43 0.52
C ASP A 128 -1.41 -15.96 -0.10
N VAL A 129 -1.34 -15.42 -1.29
CA VAL A 129 -2.49 -14.88 -2.02
C VAL A 129 -2.21 -14.84 -3.51
N VAL A 130 -3.24 -15.04 -4.30
CA VAL A 130 -3.20 -14.86 -5.76
C VAL A 130 -4.10 -13.68 -6.12
N GLY A 131 -3.55 -12.73 -6.84
CA GLY A 131 -4.26 -11.54 -7.28
C GLY A 131 -4.12 -11.29 -8.78
N LYS A 132 -5.19 -10.82 -9.39
CA LYS A 132 -5.21 -10.41 -10.81
C LYS A 132 -5.94 -9.11 -11.00
N SER A 133 -5.30 -8.19 -11.69
CA SER A 133 -5.95 -6.95 -12.16
C SER A 133 -6.69 -7.22 -13.47
N LEU A 134 -8.00 -6.98 -13.46
CA LEU A 134 -8.90 -7.26 -14.58
C LEU A 134 -9.39 -5.99 -15.29
N GLY A 135 -9.10 -4.82 -14.77
CA GLY A 135 -9.57 -3.53 -15.29
C GLY A 135 -8.43 -2.60 -15.71
N SER A 136 -8.55 -1.37 -15.30
CA SER A 136 -7.59 -0.30 -15.63
C SER A 136 -6.15 -0.65 -15.25
N LYS A 137 -5.23 -0.22 -16.08
CA LYS A 137 -3.77 -0.31 -15.82
C LYS A 137 -3.26 0.84 -14.93
N ASN A 138 -4.10 1.80 -14.57
CA ASN A 138 -3.74 2.89 -13.69
C ASN A 138 -3.40 2.35 -12.29
N ARG A 139 -2.13 2.48 -11.90
CA ARG A 139 -1.62 1.92 -10.63
C ARG A 139 -2.33 2.46 -9.40
N LEU A 140 -2.71 3.74 -9.39
CA LEU A 140 -3.47 4.32 -8.30
C LEU A 140 -4.85 3.67 -8.15
N ASN A 141 -5.57 3.47 -9.25
CA ASN A 141 -6.87 2.80 -9.23
C ASN A 141 -6.74 1.33 -8.81
N VAL A 142 -5.67 0.65 -9.23
CA VAL A 142 -5.40 -0.73 -8.80
C VAL A 142 -5.12 -0.80 -7.29
N VAL A 143 -4.34 0.12 -6.74
CA VAL A 143 -4.09 0.20 -5.28
C VAL A 143 -5.40 0.41 -4.51
N LYS A 144 -6.22 1.37 -4.94
CA LYS A 144 -7.51 1.64 -4.29
C LYS A 144 -8.50 0.48 -4.43
N ALA A 145 -8.54 -0.17 -5.59
CA ALA A 145 -9.36 -1.36 -5.81
C ALA A 145 -8.92 -2.54 -4.93
N THR A 146 -7.61 -2.70 -4.73
CA THR A 146 -7.07 -3.73 -3.82
C THR A 146 -7.48 -3.46 -2.37
N LEU A 147 -7.41 -2.23 -1.91
CA LEU A 147 -7.88 -1.85 -0.57
C LEU A 147 -9.37 -2.05 -0.42
N ALA A 148 -10.16 -1.67 -1.43
CA ALA A 148 -11.61 -1.93 -1.45
C ALA A 148 -11.93 -3.44 -1.40
N ALA A 149 -11.15 -4.28 -2.05
CA ALA A 149 -11.27 -5.72 -1.95
C ALA A 149 -10.98 -6.23 -0.53
N LEU A 150 -9.91 -5.74 0.10
CA LEU A 150 -9.54 -6.10 1.46
C LEU A 150 -10.58 -5.66 2.51
N ASP A 151 -11.21 -4.53 2.31
CA ASP A 151 -12.28 -4.02 3.18
C ASP A 151 -13.57 -4.87 3.13
N GLN A 152 -13.79 -5.59 2.03
CA GLN A 152 -14.94 -6.48 1.84
C GLN A 152 -14.77 -7.85 2.49
N LEU A 153 -13.58 -8.19 2.96
CA LEU A 153 -13.30 -9.48 3.58
C LEU A 153 -14.10 -9.67 4.88
N ARG A 154 -14.64 -10.88 5.05
CA ARG A 154 -15.39 -11.26 6.24
C ARG A 154 -14.78 -12.52 6.86
N THR A 155 -14.69 -12.55 8.17
CA THR A 155 -14.25 -13.76 8.88
C THR A 155 -15.36 -14.80 8.91
N SER A 156 -14.99 -16.06 9.11
CA SER A 156 -15.96 -17.16 9.24
C SER A 156 -16.93 -16.93 10.40
N GLU A 157 -16.45 -16.33 11.49
CA GLU A 157 -17.25 -15.98 12.67
C GLU A 157 -18.31 -14.91 12.35
N GLU A 158 -17.93 -13.89 11.60
CA GLU A 158 -18.87 -12.83 11.15
C GLU A 158 -19.94 -13.40 10.21
N ILE A 159 -19.57 -14.32 9.33
CA ILE A 159 -20.52 -14.98 8.43
C ILE A 159 -21.48 -15.87 9.20
N ALA A 160 -20.99 -16.63 10.19
CA ALA A 160 -21.80 -17.46 11.04
C ALA A 160 -22.79 -16.62 11.88
N ALA A 161 -22.32 -15.52 12.47
CA ALA A 161 -23.18 -14.60 13.22
C ALA A 161 -24.27 -13.94 12.35
N ALA A 162 -23.98 -13.64 11.09
CA ALA A 162 -24.95 -13.07 10.16
C ALA A 162 -26.02 -14.08 9.69
N ARG A 163 -25.77 -15.38 9.82
CA ARG A 163 -26.71 -16.47 9.47
C ARG A 163 -27.55 -16.96 10.66
N ALA A 164 -27.16 -16.60 11.85
CA ALA A 164 -27.90 -16.89 13.07
C ALA A 164 -29.03 -15.85 13.31
#